data_62174fd6d93c8e4409beedacc9080ee9
#
_entry.id   62174fd6d93c8e4409beedacc9080ee9
#
_cell.length_a   1.000
_cell.length_b   1.000
_cell.length_c   1.000
_cell.angle_alpha   90.00
_cell.angle_beta   90.00
_cell.angle_gamma   90.00
#
_symmetry.space_group_name_H-M   'P 1'
#
loop_
_entity.id
_entity.type
_entity.pdbx_description
1 polymer ?
#
loop_
_entity_poly.entity_id
_entity_poly.type
_entity_poly.pdbx_seq_one_letter_code
_entity_poly.pdbx_strand_id
1 'polypeptide(L)'
;MLLSVCQNRREKIWRVAAVLAATGALALSGCTSNVNTSEPTTQSATPTAQEEQEEFVVEPVAEKTVTELPAGPLYWHVENFPALPDAEAAAGPLSLAADVEGKVWLFTLGPKGTPTHGGSMVTEIGPLVDVSAPEYLLSIYHAVAAPGAKSGVHTHPGTEAFYVLEGQLSQQTPHGVNVVEAGKTLAGGPAEHPMEVTSSGGDELHWLIMFVLDANKPFASDATFD
;
A
#
# COMPACT_ATOMS: atom_id res chain seq x y z
N MET A 1 -3.14 -3.62 42.25
CA MET A 1 -3.35 -2.21 41.92
C MET A 1 -2.37 -1.88 40.80
N LEU A 2 -2.76 -2.16 39.56
CA LEU A 2 -1.93 -1.98 38.36
C LEU A 2 -2.75 -1.11 37.39
N LEU A 3 -2.22 0.09 37.17
CA LEU A 3 -2.78 1.11 36.28
C LEU A 3 -2.54 0.70 34.83
N SER A 4 -3.64 0.50 34.12
CA SER A 4 -3.67 0.35 32.65
C SER A 4 -3.37 1.70 32.00
N VAL A 5 -2.24 1.81 31.30
CA VAL A 5 -1.95 2.95 30.43
C VAL A 5 -2.52 2.62 29.04
N CYS A 6 -3.69 3.14 28.78
CA CYS A 6 -4.31 3.15 27.46
C CYS A 6 -3.58 4.21 26.61
N GLN A 7 -2.61 3.80 25.78
CA GLN A 7 -2.00 4.67 24.78
C GLN A 7 -2.89 4.71 23.55
N ASN A 8 -3.60 5.82 23.43
CA ASN A 8 -4.42 6.21 22.28
C ASN A 8 -3.47 6.53 21.11
N ARG A 9 -3.17 5.54 20.27
CA ARG A 9 -2.38 5.73 19.05
C ARG A 9 -3.35 6.19 17.94
N ARG A 10 -3.28 7.46 17.59
CA ARG A 10 -4.03 8.08 16.49
C ARG A 10 -3.66 7.38 15.19
N GLU A 11 -4.67 6.85 14.52
CA GLU A 11 -4.60 6.30 13.18
C GLU A 11 -4.04 7.34 12.20
N LYS A 12 -2.91 7.02 11.57
CA LYS A 12 -2.36 7.80 10.48
C LYS A 12 -2.91 7.25 9.17
N ILE A 13 -4.03 7.79 8.75
CA ILE A 13 -4.55 7.59 7.40
C ILE A 13 -3.65 8.42 6.46
N TRP A 14 -2.91 7.77 5.62
CA TRP A 14 -2.13 8.43 4.56
C TRP A 14 -3.04 8.69 3.37
N ARG A 15 -3.62 9.89 3.32
CA ARG A 15 -4.25 10.40 2.12
C ARG A 15 -3.18 11.18 1.37
N VAL A 16 -2.76 10.69 0.22
CA VAL A 16 -1.90 11.44 -0.68
C VAL A 16 -2.76 12.51 -1.36
N ALA A 17 -2.88 13.69 -0.74
CA ALA A 17 -3.50 14.84 -1.35
C ALA A 17 -2.43 15.67 -2.07
N ALA A 18 -2.45 15.69 -3.39
CA ALA A 18 -1.65 16.64 -4.16
C ALA A 18 -2.17 18.06 -3.91
N VAL A 19 -1.38 18.90 -3.24
CA VAL A 19 -1.70 20.31 -3.00
C VAL A 19 -1.34 21.12 -4.25
N LEU A 20 -2.35 21.50 -5.03
CA LEU A 20 -2.22 22.54 -6.06
C LEU A 20 -2.39 23.91 -5.40
N ALA A 21 -1.32 24.67 -5.30
CA ALA A 21 -1.35 26.06 -4.88
C ALA A 21 -1.87 26.93 -6.05
N ALA A 22 -3.12 27.38 -5.96
CA ALA A 22 -3.68 28.39 -6.84
C ALA A 22 -3.38 29.78 -6.27
N THR A 23 -2.44 30.51 -6.85
CA THR A 23 -2.21 31.93 -6.58
C THR A 23 -3.23 32.77 -7.34
N GLY A 24 -4.26 33.24 -6.64
CA GLY A 24 -5.22 34.21 -7.15
C GLY A 24 -4.68 35.64 -7.04
N ALA A 25 -4.53 36.34 -8.15
CA ALA A 25 -4.28 37.77 -8.18
C ALA A 25 -5.63 38.52 -8.26
N LEU A 26 -5.93 39.32 -7.24
CA LEU A 26 -7.00 40.33 -7.28
C LEU A 26 -6.50 41.55 -8.07
N ALA A 27 -7.26 41.96 -9.07
CA ALA A 27 -7.17 43.30 -9.64
C ALA A 27 -8.56 43.94 -9.59
N LEU A 28 -8.65 45.02 -8.79
CA LEU A 28 -9.74 46.01 -8.80
C LEU A 28 -9.45 47.06 -9.86
N SER A 29 -10.44 47.42 -10.67
CA SER A 29 -10.76 48.84 -10.97
C SER A 29 -11.68 49.03 -12.15
N GLY A 30 -12.72 49.82 -11.94
CA GLY A 30 -13.04 50.93 -12.84
C GLY A 30 -14.33 50.79 -13.65
N CYS A 31 -15.42 51.45 -13.17
CA CYS A 31 -16.62 51.75 -13.91
C CYS A 31 -16.34 52.72 -15.07
N THR A 32 -16.88 52.45 -16.26
CA THR A 32 -17.47 53.47 -17.12
C THR A 32 -18.54 52.83 -18.01
N SER A 33 -19.69 53.48 -18.04
CA SER A 33 -20.85 53.12 -18.82
C SER A 33 -20.66 53.37 -20.31
N ASN A 34 -21.04 52.41 -21.16
CA ASN A 34 -21.55 52.75 -22.49
C ASN A 34 -22.52 51.66 -22.96
N VAL A 35 -23.70 52.09 -23.30
CA VAL A 35 -24.80 51.28 -23.84
C VAL A 35 -24.51 50.98 -25.30
N ASN A 36 -24.47 49.72 -25.69
CA ASN A 36 -24.81 49.31 -27.04
C ASN A 36 -25.37 47.90 -27.06
N THR A 37 -26.54 47.79 -27.65
CA THR A 37 -27.37 46.60 -27.80
C THR A 37 -26.74 45.62 -28.74
N SER A 38 -26.46 44.38 -28.30
CA SER A 38 -26.24 43.23 -29.16
C SER A 38 -26.56 41.96 -28.38
N GLU A 39 -27.24 41.02 -29.02
CA GLU A 39 -27.83 39.80 -28.52
C GLU A 39 -26.91 38.93 -27.66
N PRO A 40 -27.43 38.19 -26.67
CA PRO A 40 -26.62 37.25 -25.88
C PRO A 40 -26.42 35.94 -26.66
N THR A 41 -25.24 35.76 -27.20
CA THR A 41 -24.76 34.46 -27.60
C THR A 41 -24.53 33.65 -26.33
N THR A 42 -25.41 32.72 -26.06
CA THR A 42 -25.28 31.74 -24.98
C THR A 42 -24.07 30.84 -25.27
N GLN A 43 -22.90 31.21 -24.78
CA GLN A 43 -21.77 30.29 -24.69
C GLN A 43 -22.12 29.29 -23.57
N SER A 44 -22.50 28.09 -24.00
CA SER A 44 -22.59 26.92 -23.14
C SER A 44 -21.19 26.66 -22.60
N ALA A 45 -20.97 27.02 -21.34
CA ALA A 45 -19.77 26.57 -20.65
C ALA A 45 -19.88 25.05 -20.53
N THR A 46 -19.05 24.34 -21.28
CA THR A 46 -18.81 22.93 -21.07
C THR A 46 -18.29 22.77 -19.64
N PRO A 47 -18.93 21.97 -18.79
CA PRO A 47 -18.36 21.68 -17.47
C PRO A 47 -17.00 21.03 -17.71
N THR A 48 -15.94 21.67 -17.22
CA THR A 48 -14.64 21.04 -17.07
C THR A 48 -14.86 19.83 -16.19
N ALA A 49 -14.69 18.64 -16.74
CA ALA A 49 -14.64 17.41 -15.96
C ALA A 49 -13.55 17.63 -14.91
N GLN A 50 -13.93 17.73 -13.64
CA GLN A 50 -13.00 17.55 -12.55
C GLN A 50 -12.54 16.10 -12.72
N GLU A 51 -11.26 15.89 -12.98
CA GLU A 51 -10.63 14.59 -12.86
C GLU A 51 -10.86 14.16 -11.41
N GLU A 52 -11.82 13.26 -11.19
CA GLU A 52 -11.96 12.56 -9.92
C GLU A 52 -10.64 11.84 -9.71
N GLN A 53 -9.88 12.26 -8.70
CA GLN A 53 -8.64 11.56 -8.33
C GLN A 53 -9.07 10.17 -7.91
N GLU A 54 -8.68 9.18 -8.71
CA GLU A 54 -8.97 7.78 -8.46
C GLU A 54 -8.42 7.39 -7.10
N GLU A 55 -9.24 6.78 -6.27
CA GLU A 55 -8.90 6.49 -4.87
C GLU A 55 -7.87 5.37 -4.81
N PHE A 56 -6.75 5.63 -4.11
CA PHE A 56 -5.71 4.66 -3.80
C PHE A 56 -5.53 4.65 -2.28
N VAL A 57 -6.10 3.65 -1.63
CA VAL A 57 -6.13 3.53 -0.17
C VAL A 57 -5.20 2.43 0.28
N VAL A 58 -4.35 2.68 1.27
CA VAL A 58 -3.43 1.70 1.86
C VAL A 58 -3.54 1.78 3.38
N GLU A 59 -3.94 0.70 4.02
CA GLU A 59 -4.18 0.64 5.45
C GLU A 59 -3.34 -0.45 6.13
N PRO A 60 -2.64 -0.14 7.25
CA PRO A 60 -1.95 -1.16 8.02
C PRO A 60 -2.96 -2.06 8.74
N VAL A 61 -2.80 -3.37 8.64
CA VAL A 61 -3.66 -4.36 9.31
C VAL A 61 -2.95 -5.13 10.41
N ALA A 62 -1.63 -5.27 10.33
CA ALA A 62 -0.82 -5.85 11.41
C ALA A 62 0.63 -5.37 11.31
N GLU A 63 1.27 -5.12 12.45
CA GLU A 63 2.67 -4.69 12.53
C GLU A 63 3.38 -5.32 13.73
N LYS A 64 4.68 -5.59 13.58
CA LYS A 64 5.55 -6.08 14.63
C LYS A 64 6.99 -5.66 14.37
N THR A 65 7.69 -5.22 15.39
CA THR A 65 9.13 -4.97 15.35
C THR A 65 9.90 -6.18 15.89
N VAL A 66 10.97 -6.58 15.21
CA VAL A 66 11.87 -7.67 15.61
C VAL A 66 13.32 -7.26 15.42
N THR A 67 14.22 -7.81 16.23
CA THR A 67 15.67 -7.48 16.18
C THR A 67 16.49 -8.50 15.41
N GLU A 68 15.93 -9.67 15.12
CA GLU A 68 16.65 -10.75 14.45
C GLU A 68 15.74 -11.43 13.42
N LEU A 69 16.31 -11.79 12.27
CA LEU A 69 15.69 -12.61 11.25
C LEU A 69 16.52 -13.92 11.07
N PRO A 70 15.87 -15.02 10.69
CA PRO A 70 16.57 -16.25 10.34
C PRO A 70 17.57 -16.02 9.20
N ALA A 71 18.70 -16.71 9.25
CA ALA A 71 19.70 -16.65 8.18
C ALA A 71 19.22 -17.36 6.91
N GLY A 72 19.58 -16.83 5.75
CA GLY A 72 19.28 -17.40 4.42
C GLY A 72 18.01 -16.83 3.80
N PRO A 73 17.61 -17.36 2.63
CA PRO A 73 16.46 -16.86 1.89
C PRO A 73 15.15 -17.00 2.69
N LEU A 74 14.44 -15.90 2.85
CA LEU A 74 13.16 -15.85 3.58
C LEU A 74 11.97 -15.80 2.61
N TYR A 75 10.85 -16.26 3.11
CA TYR A 75 9.57 -16.34 2.41
C TYR A 75 8.45 -15.92 3.35
N TRP A 76 7.44 -15.26 2.84
CA TRP A 76 6.17 -15.12 3.50
C TRP A 76 5.31 -16.36 3.28
N HIS A 77 4.93 -17.03 4.37
CA HIS A 77 3.96 -18.13 4.39
C HIS A 77 2.63 -17.57 4.79
N VAL A 78 1.63 -17.70 3.93
CA VAL A 78 0.30 -17.12 4.12
C VAL A 78 -0.71 -18.23 4.34
N GLU A 79 -1.36 -18.22 5.50
CA GLU A 79 -2.37 -19.19 5.91
C GLU A 79 -3.72 -18.52 6.19
N ASN A 80 -4.82 -19.24 5.99
CA ASN A 80 -6.13 -18.82 6.46
C ASN A 80 -6.55 -19.61 7.67
N PHE A 81 -7.25 -18.93 8.59
CA PHE A 81 -7.82 -19.48 9.79
C PHE A 81 -9.33 -19.24 9.86
N PRO A 82 -10.10 -20.08 10.60
CA PRO A 82 -11.55 -19.89 10.75
C PRO A 82 -11.91 -18.71 11.64
N ALA A 83 -11.02 -18.31 12.58
CA ALA A 83 -11.25 -17.18 13.49
C ALA A 83 -9.92 -16.49 13.88
N LEU A 84 -9.97 -15.17 14.12
CA LEU A 84 -8.79 -14.40 14.51
C LEU A 84 -8.13 -14.89 15.81
N PRO A 85 -8.84 -15.26 16.87
CA PRO A 85 -8.21 -15.81 18.05
C PRO A 85 -7.42 -17.11 17.81
N ASP A 86 -7.81 -17.93 16.84
CA ASP A 86 -7.09 -19.14 16.47
C ASP A 86 -5.77 -18.81 15.77
N ALA A 87 -5.79 -17.84 14.85
CA ALA A 87 -4.60 -17.33 14.17
C ALA A 87 -3.63 -16.66 15.16
N GLU A 88 -4.14 -15.85 16.08
CA GLU A 88 -3.34 -15.21 17.14
C GLU A 88 -2.69 -16.24 18.07
N ALA A 89 -3.42 -17.30 18.46
CA ALA A 89 -2.89 -18.37 19.30
C ALA A 89 -1.83 -19.21 18.58
N ALA A 90 -1.91 -19.32 17.25
CA ALA A 90 -0.95 -20.02 16.41
C ALA A 90 0.28 -19.17 16.06
N ALA A 91 0.21 -17.84 16.22
CA ALA A 91 1.24 -16.91 15.80
C ALA A 91 2.55 -17.09 16.56
N GLY A 92 3.65 -17.25 15.82
CA GLY A 92 5.02 -17.28 16.34
C GLY A 92 5.69 -15.90 16.43
N PRO A 93 6.98 -15.85 16.80
CA PRO A 93 7.74 -14.60 16.91
C PRO A 93 7.77 -13.77 15.62
N LEU A 94 7.76 -14.44 14.47
CA LEU A 94 7.79 -13.81 13.14
C LEU A 94 6.44 -13.91 12.41
N SER A 95 5.34 -14.06 13.15
CA SER A 95 4.01 -14.16 12.58
C SER A 95 3.16 -12.93 12.92
N LEU A 96 2.27 -12.59 12.01
CA LEU A 96 1.28 -11.51 12.11
C LEU A 96 -0.09 -12.08 11.74
N ALA A 97 -1.08 -11.92 12.63
CA ALA A 97 -2.47 -12.31 12.37
C ALA A 97 -3.31 -11.06 12.08
N ALA A 98 -4.22 -11.15 11.11
CA ALA A 98 -5.13 -10.08 10.75
C ALA A 98 -6.45 -10.61 10.21
N ASP A 99 -7.54 -9.87 10.44
CA ASP A 99 -8.79 -9.99 9.70
C ASP A 99 -8.79 -8.93 8.59
N VAL A 100 -8.92 -9.37 7.36
CA VAL A 100 -9.03 -8.48 6.20
C VAL A 100 -10.29 -8.89 5.44
N GLU A 101 -11.25 -7.99 5.35
CA GLU A 101 -12.52 -8.18 4.66
C GLU A 101 -13.29 -9.43 5.12
N GLY A 102 -13.24 -9.72 6.43
CA GLY A 102 -13.91 -10.87 7.05
C GLY A 102 -13.23 -12.22 6.80
N LYS A 103 -12.02 -12.21 6.25
CA LYS A 103 -11.17 -13.39 6.11
C LYS A 103 -9.96 -13.28 7.04
N VAL A 104 -9.73 -14.32 7.82
CA VAL A 104 -8.64 -14.35 8.80
C VAL A 104 -7.38 -14.93 8.18
N TRP A 105 -6.29 -14.22 8.35
CA TRP A 105 -4.98 -14.52 7.80
C TRP A 105 -3.93 -14.64 8.90
N LEU A 106 -2.97 -15.54 8.69
CA LEU A 106 -1.70 -15.59 9.41
C LEU A 106 -0.57 -15.49 8.39
N PHE A 107 0.28 -14.49 8.57
CA PHE A 107 1.47 -14.26 7.76
C PHE A 107 2.69 -14.61 8.60
N THR A 108 3.48 -15.58 8.17
CA THR A 108 4.69 -16.01 8.88
C THR A 108 5.91 -15.82 8.00
N LEU A 109 6.90 -15.06 8.48
CA LEU A 109 8.19 -14.94 7.82
C LEU A 109 9.09 -16.09 8.25
N GLY A 110 9.64 -16.82 7.28
CA GLY A 110 10.53 -17.96 7.56
C GLY A 110 11.24 -18.52 6.34
N PRO A 111 12.10 -19.53 6.52
CA PRO A 111 12.74 -20.25 5.43
C PRO A 111 11.71 -20.92 4.51
N LYS A 112 12.13 -21.29 3.29
CA LYS A 112 11.29 -22.04 2.36
C LYS A 112 10.76 -23.32 3.00
N GLY A 113 9.45 -23.56 2.83
CA GLY A 113 8.82 -24.77 3.33
C GLY A 113 8.62 -24.80 4.86
N THR A 114 8.59 -23.64 5.52
CA THR A 114 8.18 -23.55 6.93
C THR A 114 6.82 -24.25 7.11
N PRO A 115 6.69 -25.16 8.09
CA PRO A 115 5.43 -25.87 8.35
C PRO A 115 4.29 -24.90 8.65
N THR A 116 3.06 -25.30 8.31
CA THR A 116 1.86 -24.55 8.68
C THR A 116 1.68 -24.51 10.19
N HIS A 117 1.03 -23.45 10.66
CA HIS A 117 0.69 -23.24 12.08
C HIS A 117 -0.69 -23.80 12.44
N GLY A 118 -1.26 -24.62 11.57
CA GLY A 118 -2.57 -25.24 11.75
C GLY A 118 -3.68 -24.62 10.91
N GLY A 119 -3.39 -23.55 10.18
CA GLY A 119 -4.27 -22.96 9.18
C GLY A 119 -4.23 -23.71 7.83
N SER A 120 -5.00 -23.22 6.90
CA SER A 120 -4.98 -23.67 5.50
C SER A 120 -3.95 -22.84 4.73
N MET A 121 -2.91 -23.48 4.21
CA MET A 121 -1.89 -22.81 3.36
C MET A 121 -2.54 -22.21 2.12
N VAL A 122 -2.32 -20.93 1.92
CA VAL A 122 -2.76 -20.18 0.74
C VAL A 122 -1.63 -20.07 -0.27
N THR A 123 -0.47 -19.55 0.17
CA THR A 123 0.68 -19.33 -0.71
C THR A 123 1.98 -19.19 0.08
N GLU A 124 3.10 -19.36 -0.61
CA GLU A 124 4.46 -19.04 -0.16
C GLU A 124 5.04 -18.02 -1.15
N ILE A 125 5.55 -16.88 -0.66
CA ILE A 125 6.01 -15.76 -1.49
C ILE A 125 7.47 -15.47 -1.20
N GLY A 126 8.31 -15.61 -2.21
CA GLY A 126 9.74 -15.38 -2.11
C GLY A 126 10.54 -16.15 -3.19
N PRO A 127 11.88 -16.21 -3.10
CA PRO A 127 12.66 -15.65 -2.00
C PRO A 127 12.59 -14.13 -1.95
N LEU A 128 12.51 -13.58 -0.74
CA LEU A 128 12.62 -12.15 -0.51
C LEU A 128 14.06 -11.71 -0.66
N VAL A 129 14.26 -10.47 -1.08
CA VAL A 129 15.60 -9.87 -1.10
C VAL A 129 16.06 -9.61 0.33
N ASP A 130 17.33 -9.88 0.61
CA ASP A 130 17.90 -9.69 1.94
C ASP A 130 17.85 -8.22 2.37
N VAL A 131 17.38 -8.00 3.61
CA VAL A 131 17.37 -6.70 4.27
C VAL A 131 18.35 -6.75 5.43
N SER A 132 19.23 -5.77 5.52
CA SER A 132 20.18 -5.64 6.64
C SER A 132 19.83 -4.40 7.44
N ALA A 133 19.37 -4.59 8.67
CA ALA A 133 18.97 -3.53 9.57
C ALA A 133 19.27 -3.91 11.04
N PRO A 134 19.45 -2.94 11.95
CA PRO A 134 19.60 -3.23 13.37
C PRO A 134 18.28 -3.66 14.02
N GLU A 135 17.16 -3.30 13.43
CA GLU A 135 15.82 -3.63 13.85
C GLU A 135 14.89 -3.65 12.62
N TYR A 136 14.01 -4.63 12.56
CA TYR A 136 13.13 -4.84 11.41
C TYR A 136 11.69 -4.55 11.77
N LEU A 137 10.98 -3.84 10.89
CA LEU A 137 9.53 -3.73 10.90
C LEU A 137 8.96 -4.80 9.96
N LEU A 138 8.24 -5.75 10.51
CA LEU A 138 7.35 -6.63 9.77
C LEU A 138 5.96 -6.00 9.76
N SER A 139 5.38 -5.77 8.60
CA SER A 139 4.06 -5.17 8.51
C SER A 139 3.25 -5.70 7.35
N ILE A 140 1.95 -5.80 7.57
CA ILE A 140 0.97 -6.22 6.59
C ILE A 140 0.02 -5.05 6.36
N TYR A 141 -0.23 -4.75 5.09
CA TYR A 141 -1.19 -3.75 4.67
C TYR A 141 -2.25 -4.40 3.78
N HIS A 142 -3.46 -3.89 3.87
CA HIS A 142 -4.50 -4.09 2.88
C HIS A 142 -4.61 -2.81 2.05
N ALA A 143 -4.69 -2.96 0.75
CA ALA A 143 -4.80 -1.83 -0.15
C ALA A 143 -5.92 -2.04 -1.16
N VAL A 144 -6.56 -0.93 -1.53
CA VAL A 144 -7.66 -0.86 -2.50
C VAL A 144 -7.40 0.29 -3.46
N ALA A 145 -7.55 0.04 -4.75
CA ALA A 145 -7.35 1.05 -5.77
C ALA A 145 -8.37 0.94 -6.91
N ALA A 146 -9.00 2.06 -7.25
CA ALA A 146 -9.85 2.15 -8.42
C ALA A 146 -9.07 1.84 -9.71
N PRO A 147 -9.72 1.34 -10.78
CA PRO A 147 -9.06 1.09 -12.05
C PRO A 147 -8.31 2.32 -12.58
N GLY A 148 -7.03 2.18 -12.91
CA GLY A 148 -6.16 3.27 -13.36
C GLY A 148 -5.42 4.03 -12.25
N ALA A 149 -5.85 3.92 -11.00
CA ALA A 149 -5.19 4.59 -9.87
C ALA A 149 -3.74 4.12 -9.67
N LYS A 150 -2.88 5.05 -9.19
CA LYS A 150 -1.43 4.85 -9.05
C LYS A 150 -0.91 5.32 -7.70
N SER A 151 0.13 4.65 -7.20
CA SER A 151 0.80 5.03 -5.94
C SER A 151 1.70 6.26 -6.06
N GLY A 152 2.08 6.67 -7.25
CA GLY A 152 3.26 7.49 -7.47
C GLY A 152 4.56 6.68 -7.38
N VAL A 153 5.68 7.27 -7.88
CA VAL A 153 6.99 6.60 -7.81
C VAL A 153 7.59 6.78 -6.43
N HIS A 154 7.95 5.68 -5.76
CA HIS A 154 8.47 5.68 -4.40
C HIS A 154 9.46 4.54 -4.16
N THR A 155 10.12 4.56 -2.99
CA THR A 155 11.01 3.51 -2.49
C THR A 155 10.62 3.11 -1.08
N HIS A 156 11.04 1.91 -0.65
CA HIS A 156 10.98 1.44 0.73
C HIS A 156 12.37 1.08 1.27
N PRO A 157 12.62 1.22 2.59
CA PRO A 157 13.90 0.83 3.20
C PRO A 157 14.00 -0.68 3.46
N GLY A 158 13.56 -1.50 2.52
CA GLY A 158 13.53 -2.95 2.63
C GLY A 158 12.88 -3.61 1.44
N THR A 159 12.28 -4.77 1.66
CA THR A 159 11.58 -5.54 0.62
C THR A 159 10.09 -5.62 0.91
N GLU A 160 9.32 -5.75 -0.16
CA GLU A 160 7.89 -5.96 -0.10
C GLU A 160 7.51 -7.24 -0.86
N ALA A 161 6.31 -7.74 -0.60
CA ALA A 161 5.70 -8.83 -1.35
C ALA A 161 4.21 -8.58 -1.50
N PHE A 162 3.63 -8.99 -2.62
CA PHE A 162 2.22 -8.80 -2.92
C PHE A 162 1.48 -10.13 -3.03
N TYR A 163 0.24 -10.13 -2.58
CA TYR A 163 -0.76 -11.14 -2.91
C TYR A 163 -2.02 -10.42 -3.37
N VAL A 164 -2.37 -10.55 -4.64
CA VAL A 164 -3.55 -9.90 -5.23
C VAL A 164 -4.78 -10.72 -4.89
N LEU A 165 -5.77 -10.09 -4.25
CA LEU A 165 -7.05 -10.69 -3.87
C LEU A 165 -8.05 -10.59 -5.03
N GLU A 166 -8.19 -9.40 -5.60
CA GLU A 166 -9.08 -9.09 -6.71
C GLU A 166 -8.42 -8.10 -7.67
N GLY A 167 -8.87 -8.06 -8.93
CA GLY A 167 -8.35 -7.16 -9.95
C GLY A 167 -6.98 -7.55 -10.51
N GLN A 168 -6.24 -6.58 -10.99
CA GLN A 168 -4.92 -6.74 -11.58
C GLN A 168 -4.00 -5.59 -11.17
N LEU A 169 -2.82 -5.95 -10.66
CA LEU A 169 -1.77 -5.04 -10.26
C LEU A 169 -0.67 -4.99 -11.33
N SER A 170 -0.18 -3.81 -11.67
CA SER A 170 1.09 -3.64 -12.37
C SER A 170 2.08 -2.91 -11.47
N GLN A 171 3.29 -3.46 -11.31
CA GLN A 171 4.41 -2.79 -10.67
C GLN A 171 5.44 -2.39 -11.73
N GLN A 172 5.63 -1.10 -11.92
CA GLN A 172 6.70 -0.55 -12.76
C GLN A 172 7.96 -0.36 -11.93
N THR A 173 9.10 -0.74 -12.49
CA THR A 173 10.45 -0.52 -11.93
C THR A 173 11.39 -0.06 -13.05
N PRO A 174 12.65 0.38 -12.78
CA PRO A 174 13.66 0.66 -13.80
C PRO A 174 13.96 -0.55 -14.71
N HIS A 175 13.65 -1.77 -14.26
CA HIS A 175 13.94 -3.00 -15.01
C HIS A 175 12.74 -3.51 -15.83
N GLY A 176 11.60 -2.86 -15.77
CA GLY A 176 10.40 -3.23 -16.51
C GLY A 176 9.13 -3.25 -15.65
N VAL A 177 8.09 -3.83 -16.21
CA VAL A 177 6.77 -3.92 -15.58
C VAL A 177 6.45 -5.37 -15.26
N ASN A 178 6.09 -5.63 -14.01
CA ASN A 178 5.50 -6.89 -13.56
C ASN A 178 3.97 -6.73 -13.52
N VAL A 179 3.24 -7.71 -14.05
CA VAL A 179 1.77 -7.76 -13.97
C VAL A 179 1.36 -8.94 -13.11
N VAL A 180 0.47 -8.70 -12.16
CA VAL A 180 0.01 -9.68 -11.18
C VAL A 180 -1.51 -9.71 -11.16
N GLU A 181 -2.08 -10.85 -11.47
CA GLU A 181 -3.54 -11.07 -11.48
C GLU A 181 -4.04 -11.59 -10.13
N ALA A 182 -5.34 -11.56 -9.92
CA ALA A 182 -6.00 -12.13 -8.74
C ALA A 182 -5.54 -13.58 -8.47
N GLY A 183 -5.28 -13.90 -7.21
CA GLY A 183 -4.75 -15.18 -6.74
C GLY A 183 -3.25 -15.40 -7.01
N LYS A 184 -2.54 -14.40 -7.54
CA LYS A 184 -1.09 -14.44 -7.82
C LYS A 184 -0.31 -13.56 -6.86
N THR A 185 1.00 -13.78 -6.85
CA THR A 185 1.96 -13.16 -5.94
C THR A 185 3.12 -12.53 -6.68
N LEU A 186 3.76 -11.55 -6.05
CA LEU A 186 5.02 -10.98 -6.50
C LEU A 186 5.91 -10.78 -5.26
N ALA A 187 7.15 -11.27 -5.33
CA ALA A 187 8.20 -10.84 -4.42
C ALA A 187 8.88 -9.61 -5.02
N GLY A 188 8.95 -8.54 -4.26
CA GLY A 188 9.46 -7.25 -4.72
C GLY A 188 10.98 -7.16 -4.78
N GLY A 189 11.45 -5.99 -5.15
CA GLY A 189 12.86 -5.66 -5.31
C GLY A 189 13.60 -5.40 -4.00
N PRO A 190 14.89 -5.02 -4.10
CA PRO A 190 15.71 -4.66 -2.95
C PRO A 190 15.29 -3.31 -2.35
N ALA A 191 15.83 -3.03 -1.15
CA ALA A 191 15.69 -1.73 -0.50
C ALA A 191 16.08 -0.57 -1.42
N GLU A 192 15.39 0.56 -1.26
CA GLU A 192 15.62 1.82 -1.99
C GLU A 192 15.47 1.68 -3.53
N HIS A 193 14.77 0.64 -4.00
CA HIS A 193 14.51 0.45 -5.44
C HIS A 193 13.23 1.18 -5.85
N PRO A 194 13.29 2.14 -6.81
CA PRO A 194 12.12 2.90 -7.24
C PRO A 194 11.05 2.01 -7.87
N MET A 195 9.80 2.24 -7.49
CA MET A 195 8.65 1.54 -8.06
C MET A 195 7.41 2.42 -8.11
N GLU A 196 6.47 2.10 -8.98
CA GLU A 196 5.11 2.62 -9.05
C GLU A 196 4.15 1.44 -9.17
N VAL A 197 3.12 1.41 -8.32
CA VAL A 197 2.04 0.42 -8.41
C VAL A 197 0.83 1.06 -9.08
N THR A 198 0.21 0.33 -10.00
CA THR A 198 -0.98 0.76 -10.73
C THR A 198 -2.06 -0.32 -10.64
N SER A 199 -3.32 0.06 -10.39
CA SER A 199 -4.49 -0.78 -10.66
C SER A 199 -4.68 -0.85 -12.17
N SER A 200 -4.18 -1.91 -12.80
CA SER A 200 -4.07 -2.01 -14.27
C SER A 200 -5.19 -2.82 -14.91
N GLY A 201 -6.09 -3.41 -14.10
CA GLY A 201 -7.28 -4.11 -14.56
C GLY A 201 -8.45 -3.19 -14.88
N GLY A 202 -9.57 -3.81 -15.31
CA GLY A 202 -10.85 -3.11 -15.47
C GLY A 202 -11.72 -3.08 -14.21
N ASP A 203 -11.35 -3.87 -13.19
CA ASP A 203 -12.03 -3.98 -11.91
C ASP A 203 -11.18 -3.33 -10.82
N GLU A 204 -11.80 -3.00 -9.68
CA GLU A 204 -11.11 -2.50 -8.49
C GLU A 204 -10.05 -3.50 -8.04
N LEU A 205 -8.88 -3.01 -7.68
CA LEU A 205 -7.76 -3.81 -7.22
C LEU A 205 -7.78 -3.89 -5.69
N HIS A 206 -7.82 -5.11 -5.15
CA HIS A 206 -7.63 -5.41 -3.73
C HIS A 206 -6.40 -6.30 -3.57
N TRP A 207 -5.46 -5.91 -2.71
CA TRP A 207 -4.28 -6.73 -2.47
C TRP A 207 -3.71 -6.59 -1.06
N LEU A 208 -2.97 -7.61 -0.66
CA LEU A 208 -2.19 -7.62 0.57
C LEU A 208 -0.74 -7.29 0.24
N ILE A 209 -0.14 -6.45 1.07
CA ILE A 209 1.26 -6.07 0.98
C ILE A 209 1.96 -6.53 2.26
N MET A 210 3.04 -7.28 2.11
CA MET A 210 3.85 -7.79 3.22
C MET A 210 5.23 -7.18 3.15
N PHE A 211 5.62 -6.46 4.19
CA PHE A 211 6.90 -5.75 4.25
C PHE A 211 7.86 -6.36 5.25
N VAL A 212 9.15 -6.32 4.90
CA VAL A 212 10.30 -6.46 5.81
C VAL A 212 11.17 -5.23 5.61
N LEU A 213 11.13 -4.28 6.56
CA LEU A 213 11.77 -2.97 6.43
C LEU A 213 12.77 -2.71 7.55
N ASP A 214 13.71 -1.78 7.32
CA ASP A 214 14.50 -1.18 8.40
C ASP A 214 13.59 -0.28 9.26
N ALA A 215 13.34 -0.68 10.50
CA ALA A 215 12.45 0.01 11.43
C ALA A 215 12.92 1.43 11.80
N ASN A 216 14.18 1.77 11.54
CA ASN A 216 14.79 3.05 11.88
C ASN A 216 14.75 4.08 10.74
N LYS A 217 14.18 3.71 9.60
CA LYS A 217 14.03 4.56 8.42
C LYS A 217 12.57 4.95 8.17
N PRO A 218 12.32 6.01 7.39
CA PRO A 218 10.96 6.32 6.91
C PRO A 218 10.37 5.13 6.16
N PHE A 219 9.08 4.86 6.35
CA PHE A 219 8.38 3.75 5.71
C PHE A 219 8.49 3.77 4.18
N ALA A 220 8.35 4.96 3.60
CA ALA A 220 8.51 5.20 2.17
C ALA A 220 9.14 6.58 1.92
N SER A 221 9.74 6.76 0.75
CA SER A 221 10.28 8.03 0.27
C SER A 221 9.91 8.24 -1.19
N ASP A 222 9.61 9.48 -1.56
CA ASP A 222 9.38 9.85 -2.97
C ASP A 222 10.62 9.55 -3.81
N ALA A 223 10.40 9.09 -5.03
CA ALA A 223 11.46 8.76 -5.97
C ALA A 223 11.09 9.14 -7.40
N THR A 224 12.04 8.96 -8.32
CA THR A 224 11.83 9.07 -9.76
C THR A 224 12.48 7.88 -10.46
N PHE A 225 11.98 7.52 -11.64
CA PHE A 225 12.71 6.63 -12.54
C PHE A 225 13.78 7.45 -13.28
N ASP A 226 15.02 7.02 -13.21
CA ASP A 226 16.15 7.60 -13.96
C ASP A 226 16.17 7.08 -15.42
#